data_23fcb6c1bb794a23afddb3a5f42bde3f
#
_entry.id   23fcb6c1bb794a23afddb3a5f42bde3f
#
_cell.length_a   1.000
_cell.length_b   1.000
_cell.length_c   1.000
_cell.angle_alpha   90.00
_cell.angle_beta   90.00
_cell.angle_gamma   90.00
#
_symmetry.space_group_name_H-M   'P 1'
#
loop_
_entity.id
_entity.type
_entity.pdbx_description
1 polymer ?
#
loop_
_entity_poly.entity_id
_entity_poly.type
_entity_poly.pdbx_seq_one_letter_code
_entity_poly.pdbx_strand_id
1 'polypeptide(L)'
;MPTSLLPLITFLAVTFAIVGAWSLAMDLFLRDRSKLKSRLEEELHNRTRVRARQSLLKNLNQSELSALVSEGDERLTFRERVQEALEQAGLLITPKQLGSYCLVTGCGCGLFTLLIRGHFGIGLVASAVGAWLPWLWVKRTRIKRQAAMRLQLADAFELMSSTLQAGQSMAQAMQAVAADFPAPIAEEFLLCSEQQNLGLDPEISMRQLARRTGMIELQIFVVAVLVQRQVGGNLAEILRSLAQVVRERF
;
A
#
# COMPACT_ATOMS: atom_id res chain seq x y z
N MET A 1 -49.31 8.62 8.93
CA MET A 1 -48.32 7.54 8.64
C MET A 1 -46.92 8.00 8.18
N PRO A 2 -46.46 9.25 8.31
CA PRO A 2 -45.08 9.62 7.95
C PRO A 2 -44.10 9.66 9.14
N THR A 3 -44.56 9.44 10.36
CA THR A 3 -43.71 9.58 11.58
C THR A 3 -42.70 8.44 11.78
N SER A 4 -42.87 7.28 11.12
CA SER A 4 -41.98 6.13 11.22
C SER A 4 -40.72 6.24 10.33
N LEU A 5 -40.74 7.08 9.29
CA LEU A 5 -39.61 7.30 8.38
C LEU A 5 -38.65 8.39 8.88
N LEU A 6 -39.15 9.35 9.65
CA LEU A 6 -38.35 10.44 10.23
C LEU A 6 -37.12 9.91 11.01
N PRO A 7 -37.30 8.88 11.84
CA PRO A 7 -36.19 8.30 12.57
C PRO A 7 -35.14 7.60 11.70
N LEU A 8 -35.52 7.03 10.59
CA LEU A 8 -34.60 6.39 9.65
C LEU A 8 -33.76 7.45 8.90
N ILE A 9 -34.42 8.54 8.49
CA ILE A 9 -33.78 9.66 7.77
C ILE A 9 -32.78 10.39 8.68
N THR A 10 -33.14 10.64 9.94
CA THR A 10 -32.21 11.28 10.89
C THR A 10 -31.03 10.38 11.24
N PHE A 11 -31.24 9.06 11.36
CA PHE A 11 -30.18 8.08 11.54
C PHE A 11 -29.21 8.10 10.35
N LEU A 12 -29.75 8.07 9.12
CA LEU A 12 -28.94 8.08 7.90
C LEU A 12 -28.17 9.41 7.76
N ALA A 13 -28.80 10.54 8.09
CA ALA A 13 -28.16 11.86 8.04
C ALA A 13 -27.02 11.99 9.06
N VAL A 14 -27.22 11.52 10.29
CA VAL A 14 -26.20 11.59 11.35
C VAL A 14 -25.05 10.63 11.08
N THR A 15 -25.32 9.40 10.63
CA THR A 15 -24.26 8.48 10.22
C THR A 15 -23.47 9.02 9.03
N PHE A 16 -24.14 9.64 8.04
CA PHE A 16 -23.49 10.28 6.92
C PHE A 16 -22.67 11.51 7.33
N ALA A 17 -23.15 12.31 8.28
CA ALA A 17 -22.43 13.48 8.83
C ALA A 17 -21.16 13.05 9.60
N ILE A 18 -21.23 12.01 10.42
CA ILE A 18 -20.07 11.48 11.16
C ILE A 18 -19.06 10.86 10.18
N VAL A 19 -19.52 10.10 9.19
CA VAL A 19 -18.69 9.51 8.13
C VAL A 19 -18.05 10.60 7.27
N GLY A 20 -18.82 11.64 6.91
CA GLY A 20 -18.33 12.77 6.14
C GLY A 20 -17.31 13.60 6.90
N ALA A 21 -17.57 13.90 8.16
CA ALA A 21 -16.64 14.63 9.03
C ALA A 21 -15.34 13.85 9.27
N TRP A 22 -15.43 12.53 9.47
CA TRP A 22 -14.27 11.66 9.61
C TRP A 22 -13.47 11.56 8.30
N SER A 23 -14.15 11.39 7.16
CA SER A 23 -13.53 11.36 5.83
C SER A 23 -12.82 12.69 5.52
N LEU A 24 -13.45 13.82 5.84
CA LEU A 24 -12.87 15.15 5.67
C LEU A 24 -11.68 15.40 6.61
N ALA A 25 -11.79 15.03 7.88
CA ALA A 25 -10.69 15.17 8.84
C ALA A 25 -9.48 14.33 8.43
N MET A 26 -9.71 13.12 7.93
CA MET A 26 -8.67 12.22 7.46
C MET A 26 -8.06 12.66 6.12
N ASP A 27 -8.88 13.21 5.22
CA ASP A 27 -8.41 13.76 3.93
C ASP A 27 -7.61 15.06 4.13
N LEU A 28 -8.02 15.93 5.08
CA LEU A 28 -7.27 17.11 5.49
C LEU A 28 -5.94 16.75 6.15
N PHE A 29 -5.93 15.74 7.03
CA PHE A 29 -4.71 15.26 7.69
C PHE A 29 -3.70 14.66 6.72
N LEU A 30 -4.18 14.01 5.65
CA LEU A 30 -3.33 13.48 4.56
C LEU A 30 -2.90 14.57 3.58
N ARG A 31 -3.75 15.57 3.33
CA ARG A 31 -3.46 16.68 2.41
C ARG A 31 -2.40 17.65 2.95
N ASP A 32 -2.37 17.83 4.25
CA ASP A 32 -1.31 18.62 4.92
C ASP A 32 0.07 17.96 4.79
N ARG A 33 0.13 16.64 4.74
CA ARG A 33 1.38 15.89 4.48
C ARG A 33 1.89 16.04 3.04
N SER A 34 1.04 16.33 2.07
CA SER A 34 1.48 16.48 0.67
C SER A 34 2.11 17.85 0.37
N LYS A 35 1.74 18.89 1.10
CA LYS A 35 2.35 20.23 0.97
C LYS A 35 3.71 20.38 1.66
N LEU A 36 4.02 19.50 2.62
CA LEU A 36 5.34 19.41 3.26
C LEU A 36 6.37 18.64 2.41
N LYS A 37 5.96 18.01 1.31
CA LYS A 37 6.83 17.14 0.50
C LYS A 37 7.96 17.89 -0.22
N SER A 38 7.79 19.17 -0.56
CA SER A 38 8.82 19.94 -1.28
C SER A 38 10.03 20.37 -0.43
N ARG A 39 9.95 20.26 0.89
CA ARG A 39 11.08 20.48 1.83
C ARG A 39 11.66 19.19 2.41
N LEU A 40 11.13 18.04 2.01
CA LEU A 40 11.39 16.74 2.62
C LEU A 40 12.14 15.75 1.71
N GLU A 41 12.62 16.18 0.53
CA GLU A 41 13.37 15.27 -0.35
C GLU A 41 14.61 14.68 0.35
N GLU A 42 15.31 15.49 1.12
CA GLU A 42 16.46 15.05 1.90
C GLU A 42 16.07 14.14 3.09
N GLU A 43 14.92 14.40 3.69
CA GLU A 43 14.38 13.60 4.82
C GLU A 43 13.73 12.29 4.34
N LEU A 44 13.17 12.27 3.12
CA LEU A 44 12.66 11.05 2.48
C LEU A 44 13.79 10.06 2.19
N HIS A 45 14.93 10.53 1.72
CA HIS A 45 16.12 9.71 1.49
C HIS A 45 16.63 9.06 2.80
N ASN A 46 16.68 9.82 3.88
CA ASN A 46 17.05 9.30 5.20
C ASN A 46 16.01 8.31 5.76
N ARG A 47 14.72 8.60 5.61
CA ARG A 47 13.64 7.67 6.03
C ARG A 47 13.63 6.38 5.22
N THR A 48 13.92 6.46 3.92
CA THR A 48 14.00 5.28 3.05
C THR A 48 15.19 4.40 3.43
N ARG A 49 16.34 4.99 3.75
CA ARG A 49 17.52 4.26 4.28
C ARG A 49 17.24 3.58 5.63
N VAL A 50 16.54 4.26 6.53
CA VAL A 50 16.15 3.67 7.82
C VAL A 50 15.18 2.49 7.61
N ARG A 51 14.19 2.63 6.71
CA ARG A 51 13.28 1.53 6.35
C ARG A 51 14.00 0.37 5.68
N ALA A 52 14.94 0.66 4.76
CA ALA A 52 15.76 -0.37 4.12
C ALA A 52 16.60 -1.13 5.16
N ARG A 53 17.20 -0.46 6.13
CA ARG A 53 17.92 -1.11 7.25
C ARG A 53 17.00 -1.95 8.13
N GLN A 54 15.80 -1.44 8.46
CA GLN A 54 14.84 -2.20 9.25
C GLN A 54 14.35 -3.46 8.52
N SER A 55 14.15 -3.38 7.19
CA SER A 55 13.79 -4.54 6.39
C SER A 55 14.91 -5.58 6.32
N LEU A 56 16.17 -5.15 6.27
CA LEU A 56 17.33 -6.04 6.35
C LEU A 56 17.38 -6.79 7.69
N LEU A 57 17.26 -6.07 8.81
CA LEU A 57 17.25 -6.69 10.14
C LEU A 57 16.07 -7.65 10.32
N LYS A 58 14.89 -7.29 9.79
CA LYS A 58 13.73 -8.17 9.83
C LYS A 58 13.94 -9.44 9.00
N ASN A 59 14.59 -9.32 7.82
CA ASN A 59 14.86 -10.48 6.96
C ASN A 59 15.94 -11.39 7.53
N LEU A 60 17.00 -10.85 8.12
CA LEU A 60 18.02 -11.64 8.81
C LEU A 60 17.40 -12.46 9.94
N ASN A 61 16.52 -11.86 10.72
CA ASN A 61 15.81 -12.55 11.81
C ASN A 61 14.78 -13.57 11.30
N GLN A 62 14.20 -13.32 10.12
CA GLN A 62 13.22 -14.21 9.47
C GLN A 62 13.88 -15.35 8.70
N SER A 63 15.05 -15.15 8.09
CA SER A 63 15.78 -16.20 7.38
C SER A 63 16.33 -17.27 8.34
N GLU A 64 16.76 -16.90 9.54
CA GLU A 64 17.12 -17.87 10.58
C GLU A 64 15.90 -18.65 11.10
N LEU A 65 14.74 -17.99 11.24
CA LEU A 65 13.51 -18.64 11.68
C LEU A 65 12.86 -19.50 10.59
N SER A 66 12.91 -19.05 9.30
CA SER A 66 12.33 -19.80 8.18
C SER A 66 13.18 -20.99 7.77
N ALA A 67 14.48 -20.99 8.04
CA ALA A 67 15.32 -22.18 7.90
C ALA A 67 14.93 -23.30 8.89
N LEU A 68 14.28 -22.94 10.00
CA LEU A 68 13.78 -23.89 11.00
C LEU A 68 12.30 -24.28 10.80
N VAL A 69 11.56 -23.56 9.95
CA VAL A 69 10.11 -23.76 9.68
C VAL A 69 9.89 -23.92 8.17
N SER A 70 10.69 -24.74 7.53
CA SER A 70 10.53 -25.07 6.12
C SER A 70 9.33 -25.98 5.87
N GLU A 71 8.53 -25.63 4.85
CA GLU A 71 7.49 -26.49 4.25
C GLU A 71 6.19 -26.71 5.04
N GLY A 72 5.43 -25.66 5.23
CA GLY A 72 4.02 -25.76 5.60
C GLY A 72 3.23 -24.63 4.95
N ASP A 73 2.28 -25.02 4.09
CA ASP A 73 1.20 -24.23 3.48
C ASP A 73 0.98 -22.87 4.19
N GLU A 74 1.58 -21.79 3.64
CA GLU A 74 1.48 -20.44 4.19
C GLU A 74 0.05 -19.90 4.04
N ARG A 75 -0.86 -20.42 4.82
CA ARG A 75 -2.14 -19.74 5.09
C ARG A 75 -1.80 -18.49 5.88
N LEU A 76 -1.58 -17.40 5.15
CA LEU A 76 -1.38 -16.07 5.76
C LEU A 76 -2.40 -15.87 6.88
N THR A 77 -1.91 -15.72 8.10
CA THR A 77 -2.75 -15.42 9.27
C THR A 77 -3.54 -14.15 8.98
N PHE A 78 -4.79 -14.04 9.44
CA PHE A 78 -5.64 -12.85 9.25
C PHE A 78 -4.90 -11.54 9.56
N ARG A 79 -4.02 -11.56 10.56
CA ARG A 79 -3.19 -10.43 10.95
C ARG A 79 -2.16 -10.05 9.87
N GLU A 80 -1.58 -11.01 9.19
CA GLU A 80 -0.62 -10.78 8.09
C GLU A 80 -1.31 -10.21 6.85
N ARG A 81 -2.51 -10.69 6.53
CA ARG A 81 -3.34 -10.11 5.45
C ARG A 81 -3.70 -8.65 5.71
N VAL A 82 -4.03 -8.31 6.96
CA VAL A 82 -4.31 -6.93 7.36
C VAL A 82 -3.04 -6.08 7.25
N GLN A 83 -1.91 -6.60 7.67
CA GLN A 83 -0.63 -5.89 7.57
C GLN A 83 -0.25 -5.65 6.11
N GLU A 84 -0.38 -6.65 5.24
CA GLU A 84 -0.14 -6.48 3.80
C GLU A 84 -1.08 -5.43 3.18
N ALA A 85 -2.35 -5.43 3.55
CA ALA A 85 -3.30 -4.43 3.07
C ALA A 85 -2.91 -3.00 3.50
N LEU A 86 -2.37 -2.83 4.70
CA LEU A 86 -1.87 -1.55 5.21
C LEU A 86 -0.58 -1.10 4.49
N GLU A 87 0.36 -2.03 4.29
CA GLU A 87 1.60 -1.77 3.53
C GLU A 87 1.28 -1.38 2.09
N GLN A 88 0.34 -2.07 1.44
CA GLN A 88 -0.11 -1.76 0.08
C GLN A 88 -0.88 -0.44 -0.02
N ALA A 89 -1.55 -0.02 1.06
CA ALA A 89 -2.15 1.31 1.15
C ALA A 89 -1.11 2.42 1.41
N GLY A 90 0.15 2.06 1.70
CA GLY A 90 1.20 3.02 2.06
C GLY A 90 1.03 3.66 3.43
N LEU A 91 0.25 3.03 4.31
CA LEU A 91 -0.03 3.52 5.64
C LEU A 91 0.98 2.95 6.64
N LEU A 92 1.58 3.83 7.44
CA LEU A 92 2.51 3.47 8.51
C LEU A 92 1.77 3.08 9.82
N ILE A 93 0.58 2.55 9.69
CA ILE A 93 -0.29 2.20 10.82
C ILE A 93 -0.10 0.71 11.11
N THR A 94 0.07 0.36 12.38
CA THR A 94 0.15 -1.05 12.79
C THR A 94 -1.24 -1.68 12.82
N PRO A 95 -1.38 -3.02 12.62
CA PRO A 95 -2.67 -3.71 12.71
C PRO A 95 -3.38 -3.49 14.05
N LYS A 96 -2.60 -3.30 15.15
CA LYS A 96 -3.15 -3.00 16.47
C LYS A 96 -3.82 -1.62 16.52
N GLN A 97 -3.20 -0.61 15.89
CA GLN A 97 -3.77 0.74 15.80
C GLN A 97 -5.03 0.76 14.93
N LEU A 98 -5.06 0.00 13.82
CA LEU A 98 -6.29 -0.15 13.03
C LEU A 98 -7.41 -0.77 13.88
N GLY A 99 -7.12 -1.82 14.65
CA GLY A 99 -8.09 -2.41 15.58
C GLY A 99 -8.63 -1.42 16.62
N SER A 100 -7.76 -0.58 17.20
CA SER A 100 -8.20 0.46 18.14
C SER A 100 -9.08 1.52 17.46
N TYR A 101 -8.78 1.92 16.24
CA TYR A 101 -9.66 2.84 15.47
C TYR A 101 -11.01 2.21 15.18
N CYS A 102 -11.08 0.92 14.81
CA CYS A 102 -12.34 0.21 14.61
C CYS A 102 -13.18 0.14 15.89
N LEU A 103 -12.53 -0.09 17.05
CA LEU A 103 -13.20 -0.10 18.35
C LEU A 103 -13.73 1.28 18.72
N VAL A 104 -12.92 2.32 18.62
CA VAL A 104 -13.32 3.70 18.98
C VAL A 104 -14.46 4.19 18.11
N THR A 105 -14.38 3.97 16.78
CA THR A 105 -15.47 4.38 15.86
C THR A 105 -16.72 3.54 16.05
N GLY A 106 -16.61 2.23 16.27
CA GLY A 106 -17.74 1.35 16.54
C GLY A 106 -18.45 1.69 17.85
N CYS A 107 -17.70 1.80 18.96
CA CYS A 107 -18.26 2.20 20.26
C CYS A 107 -18.84 3.62 20.23
N GLY A 108 -18.17 4.57 19.58
CA GLY A 108 -18.65 5.94 19.46
C GLY A 108 -19.99 6.02 18.72
N CYS A 109 -20.13 5.36 17.58
CA CYS A 109 -21.38 5.30 16.83
C CYS A 109 -22.49 4.56 17.60
N GLY A 110 -22.15 3.45 18.27
CA GLY A 110 -23.10 2.69 19.09
C GLY A 110 -23.63 3.49 20.27
N LEU A 111 -22.73 4.11 21.05
CA LEU A 111 -23.09 4.91 22.22
C LEU A 111 -23.93 6.14 21.82
N PHE A 112 -23.55 6.83 20.76
CA PHE A 112 -24.27 8.01 20.26
C PHE A 112 -25.69 7.67 19.83
N THR A 113 -25.90 6.56 19.14
CA THR A 113 -27.24 6.12 18.74
C THR A 113 -28.09 5.65 19.92
N LEU A 114 -27.47 5.05 20.94
CA LEU A 114 -28.12 4.60 22.14
C LEU A 114 -28.63 5.78 22.99
N LEU A 115 -27.83 6.87 23.10
CA LEU A 115 -28.19 8.10 23.79
C LEU A 115 -29.36 8.84 23.12
N ILE A 116 -29.43 8.84 21.79
CA ILE A 116 -30.50 9.57 21.06
C ILE A 116 -31.81 8.79 20.99
N ARG A 117 -31.73 7.47 20.92
CA ARG A 117 -32.88 6.61 20.57
C ARG A 117 -33.34 5.68 21.66
N GLY A 118 -32.49 5.34 22.62
CA GLY A 118 -32.80 4.37 23.67
C GLY A 118 -33.03 2.91 23.18
N HIS A 119 -32.89 2.64 21.88
CA HIS A 119 -33.11 1.31 21.30
C HIS A 119 -31.79 0.57 21.13
N PHE A 120 -31.58 -0.46 21.94
CA PHE A 120 -30.35 -1.26 21.96
C PHE A 120 -30.03 -1.93 20.61
N GLY A 121 -31.03 -2.41 19.88
CA GLY A 121 -30.85 -3.05 18.57
C GLY A 121 -30.28 -2.11 17.50
N ILE A 122 -30.73 -0.85 17.47
CA ILE A 122 -30.23 0.15 16.51
C ILE A 122 -28.79 0.55 16.86
N GLY A 123 -28.48 0.66 18.16
CA GLY A 123 -27.12 0.94 18.64
C GLY A 123 -26.12 -0.14 18.22
N LEU A 124 -26.53 -1.40 18.26
CA LEU A 124 -25.67 -2.54 17.88
C LEU A 124 -25.37 -2.53 16.37
N VAL A 125 -26.37 -2.28 15.52
CA VAL A 125 -26.19 -2.15 14.07
C VAL A 125 -25.28 -0.95 13.74
N ALA A 126 -25.48 0.20 14.40
CA ALA A 126 -24.64 1.39 14.21
C ALA A 126 -23.19 1.15 14.62
N SER A 127 -22.96 0.42 15.71
CA SER A 127 -21.62 0.01 16.15
C SER A 127 -20.91 -0.86 15.10
N ALA A 128 -21.61 -1.84 14.54
CA ALA A 128 -21.06 -2.71 13.49
C ALA A 128 -20.69 -1.92 12.22
N VAL A 129 -21.55 -1.02 11.78
CA VAL A 129 -21.29 -0.15 10.62
C VAL A 129 -20.12 0.80 10.90
N GLY A 130 -20.05 1.40 12.09
CA GLY A 130 -18.96 2.27 12.51
C GLY A 130 -17.61 1.55 12.55
N ALA A 131 -17.58 0.32 13.02
CA ALA A 131 -16.36 -0.50 13.04
C ALA A 131 -15.88 -0.91 11.64
N TRP A 132 -16.76 -0.99 10.65
CA TRP A 132 -16.40 -1.34 9.27
C TRP A 132 -15.82 -0.17 8.46
N LEU A 133 -16.10 1.06 8.84
CA LEU A 133 -15.65 2.29 8.15
C LEU A 133 -14.12 2.40 7.99
N PRO A 134 -13.28 2.19 9.03
CA PRO A 134 -11.84 2.29 8.88
C PRO A 134 -11.29 1.26 7.88
N TRP A 135 -11.87 0.07 7.81
CA TRP A 135 -11.49 -0.95 6.84
C TRP A 135 -11.79 -0.54 5.40
N LEU A 136 -12.99 0.02 5.15
CA LEU A 136 -13.35 0.56 3.83
C LEU A 136 -12.42 1.69 3.38
N TRP A 137 -12.01 2.53 4.33
CA TRP A 137 -11.07 3.61 4.06
C TRP A 137 -9.68 3.09 3.66
N VAL A 138 -9.13 2.11 4.37
CA VAL A 138 -7.87 1.43 4.00
C VAL A 138 -7.97 0.82 2.60
N LYS A 139 -9.06 0.12 2.31
CA LYS A 139 -9.29 -0.49 0.99
C LYS A 139 -9.35 0.56 -0.13
N ARG A 140 -10.05 1.68 0.08
CA ARG A 140 -10.12 2.78 -0.89
C ARG A 140 -8.75 3.45 -1.11
N THR A 141 -7.99 3.68 -0.04
CA THR A 141 -6.65 4.27 -0.11
C THR A 141 -5.69 3.36 -0.89
N ARG A 142 -5.74 2.05 -0.64
CA ARG A 142 -4.99 1.04 -1.41
C ARG A 142 -5.33 1.10 -2.90
N ILE A 143 -6.63 1.08 -3.25
CA ILE A 143 -7.08 1.13 -4.65
C ILE A 143 -6.64 2.42 -5.34
N LYS A 144 -6.78 3.58 -4.68
CA LYS A 144 -6.31 4.88 -5.21
C LYS A 144 -4.80 4.90 -5.44
N ARG A 145 -4.01 4.35 -4.50
CA ARG A 145 -2.55 4.27 -4.64
C ARG A 145 -2.14 3.36 -5.79
N GLN A 146 -2.75 2.19 -5.90
CA GLN A 146 -2.50 1.26 -7.00
C GLN A 146 -2.91 1.84 -8.36
N ALA A 147 -4.04 2.53 -8.43
CA ALA A 147 -4.46 3.22 -9.65
C ALA A 147 -3.46 4.30 -10.09
N ALA A 148 -2.95 5.10 -9.14
CA ALA A 148 -1.91 6.10 -9.44
C ALA A 148 -0.60 5.45 -9.92
N MET A 149 -0.18 4.33 -9.31
CA MET A 149 1.00 3.58 -9.77
C MET A 149 0.82 3.01 -11.17
N ARG A 150 -0.37 2.48 -11.51
CA ARG A 150 -0.64 1.90 -12.83
C ARG A 150 -0.46 2.91 -13.95
N LEU A 151 -0.92 4.15 -13.73
CA LEU A 151 -0.77 5.23 -14.72
C LEU A 151 0.70 5.58 -14.99
N GLN A 152 1.59 5.36 -14.03
CA GLN A 152 3.02 5.66 -14.15
C GLN A 152 3.84 4.45 -14.63
N LEU A 153 3.30 3.23 -14.49
CA LEU A 153 4.07 2.00 -14.61
C LEU A 153 4.55 1.72 -16.02
N ALA A 154 3.74 2.02 -17.04
CA ALA A 154 4.11 1.83 -18.43
C ALA A 154 5.33 2.69 -18.81
N ASP A 155 5.30 3.97 -18.45
CA ASP A 155 6.38 4.92 -18.75
C ASP A 155 7.63 4.59 -17.90
N ALA A 156 7.45 4.11 -16.66
CA ALA A 156 8.55 3.65 -15.83
C ALA A 156 9.28 2.44 -16.45
N PHE A 157 8.55 1.45 -16.99
CA PHE A 157 9.15 0.32 -17.70
C PHE A 157 9.84 0.75 -18.99
N GLU A 158 9.31 1.75 -19.70
CA GLU A 158 9.94 2.31 -20.89
C GLU A 158 11.26 3.01 -20.56
N LEU A 159 11.29 3.82 -19.49
CA LEU A 159 12.52 4.42 -18.97
C LEU A 159 13.55 3.36 -18.56
N MET A 160 13.13 2.31 -17.82
CA MET A 160 14.03 1.22 -17.45
C MET A 160 14.58 0.49 -18.67
N SER A 161 13.73 0.23 -19.70
CA SER A 161 14.15 -0.41 -20.95
C SER A 161 15.21 0.43 -21.66
N SER A 162 15.02 1.73 -21.81
CA SER A 162 15.99 2.64 -22.44
C SER A 162 17.31 2.72 -21.66
N THR A 163 17.24 2.75 -20.33
CA THR A 163 18.40 2.76 -19.43
C THR A 163 19.24 1.47 -19.59
N LEU A 164 18.58 0.33 -19.65
CA LEU A 164 19.25 -0.96 -19.89
C LEU A 164 19.86 -1.06 -21.30
N GLN A 165 19.19 -0.50 -22.33
CA GLN A 165 19.73 -0.42 -23.69
C GLN A 165 20.98 0.46 -23.77
N ALA A 166 21.07 1.50 -22.92
CA ALA A 166 22.27 2.30 -22.77
C ALA A 166 23.42 1.57 -22.02
N GLY A 167 23.23 0.29 -21.67
CA GLY A 167 24.24 -0.53 -21.00
C GLY A 167 24.31 -0.32 -19.48
N GLN A 168 23.34 0.35 -18.89
CA GLN A 168 23.30 0.54 -17.43
C GLN A 168 22.75 -0.72 -16.71
N SER A 169 23.09 -0.83 -15.43
CA SER A 169 22.60 -1.95 -14.61
C SER A 169 21.13 -1.82 -14.25
N MET A 170 20.47 -2.93 -13.87
CA MET A 170 19.09 -2.92 -13.38
C MET A 170 18.91 -2.01 -12.15
N ALA A 171 19.89 -1.97 -11.25
CA ALA A 171 19.85 -1.09 -10.09
C ALA A 171 19.84 0.39 -10.49
N GLN A 172 20.65 0.77 -11.50
CA GLN A 172 20.65 2.12 -12.05
C GLN A 172 19.34 2.47 -12.77
N ALA A 173 18.73 1.51 -13.50
CA ALA A 173 17.45 1.70 -14.13
C ALA A 173 16.34 1.94 -13.08
N MET A 174 16.35 1.21 -11.95
CA MET A 174 15.42 1.45 -10.84
C MET A 174 15.65 2.80 -10.16
N GLN A 175 16.91 3.24 -10.03
CA GLN A 175 17.24 4.58 -9.51
C GLN A 175 16.76 5.68 -10.45
N ALA A 176 16.86 5.52 -11.77
CA ALA A 176 16.32 6.47 -12.74
C ALA A 176 14.81 6.64 -12.57
N VAL A 177 14.05 5.53 -12.41
CA VAL A 177 12.61 5.61 -12.11
C VAL A 177 12.36 6.36 -10.80
N ALA A 178 13.17 6.10 -9.77
CA ALA A 178 13.01 6.77 -8.48
C ALA A 178 13.30 8.28 -8.54
N ALA A 179 14.17 8.71 -9.48
CA ALA A 179 14.53 10.11 -9.66
C ALA A 179 13.52 10.89 -10.54
N ASP A 180 13.01 10.25 -11.59
CA ASP A 180 12.24 10.95 -12.63
C ASP A 180 10.72 10.90 -12.39
N PHE A 181 10.23 9.95 -11.61
CA PHE A 181 8.79 9.78 -11.38
C PHE A 181 8.33 10.36 -10.04
N PRO A 182 7.07 10.82 -9.97
CA PRO A 182 6.48 11.22 -8.69
C PRO A 182 6.06 10.00 -7.86
N ALA A 183 5.81 10.24 -6.57
CA ALA A 183 5.16 9.22 -5.72
C ALA A 183 3.79 8.82 -6.33
N PRO A 184 3.36 7.57 -6.19
CA PRO A 184 3.89 6.55 -5.30
C PRO A 184 4.96 5.62 -5.90
N ILE A 185 5.18 5.60 -7.23
CA ILE A 185 6.10 4.64 -7.86
C ILE A 185 7.56 4.91 -7.47
N ALA A 186 7.97 6.17 -7.44
CA ALA A 186 9.33 6.57 -7.05
C ALA A 186 9.72 6.05 -5.67
N GLU A 187 8.82 6.12 -4.68
CA GLU A 187 9.07 5.67 -3.30
C GLU A 187 9.38 4.16 -3.24
N GLU A 188 8.65 3.36 -4.01
CA GLU A 188 8.81 1.91 -4.00
C GLU A 188 10.07 1.46 -4.74
N PHE A 189 10.38 2.08 -5.89
CA PHE A 189 11.60 1.79 -6.64
C PHE A 189 12.84 2.29 -5.90
N LEU A 190 12.77 3.46 -5.25
CA LEU A 190 13.84 3.96 -4.40
C LEU A 190 14.13 2.99 -3.25
N LEU A 191 13.08 2.52 -2.55
CA LEU A 191 13.24 1.58 -1.45
C LEU A 191 13.89 0.27 -1.94
N CYS A 192 13.47 -0.23 -3.10
CA CYS A 192 14.04 -1.44 -3.69
C CYS A 192 15.53 -1.26 -4.04
N SER A 193 15.90 -0.14 -4.67
CA SER A 193 17.31 0.16 -5.01
C SER A 193 18.17 0.37 -3.76
N GLU A 194 17.68 1.06 -2.74
CA GLU A 194 18.39 1.25 -1.47
C GLU A 194 18.60 -0.08 -0.73
N GLN A 195 17.63 -0.99 -0.75
CA GLN A 195 17.79 -2.33 -0.20
C GLN A 195 18.94 -3.10 -0.89
N GLN A 196 19.03 -3.02 -2.23
CA GLN A 196 20.13 -3.64 -2.99
C GLN A 196 21.48 -2.97 -2.71
N ASN A 197 21.52 -1.64 -2.62
CA ASN A 197 22.73 -0.90 -2.26
C ASN A 197 23.24 -1.24 -0.86
N LEU A 198 22.35 -1.62 0.06
CA LEU A 198 22.68 -2.09 1.41
C LEU A 198 23.06 -3.59 1.46
N GLY A 199 23.11 -4.25 0.30
CA GLY A 199 23.56 -5.64 0.18
C GLY A 199 22.44 -6.69 0.28
N LEU A 200 21.16 -6.29 0.24
CA LEU A 200 20.08 -7.27 0.13
C LEU A 200 20.09 -7.89 -1.27
N ASP A 201 19.88 -9.20 -1.32
CA ASP A 201 19.78 -9.91 -2.60
C ASP A 201 18.75 -9.25 -3.51
N PRO A 202 19.10 -8.98 -4.80
CA PRO A 202 18.19 -8.39 -5.76
C PRO A 202 16.87 -9.17 -5.95
N GLU A 203 16.91 -10.48 -5.84
CA GLU A 203 15.70 -11.31 -5.92
C GLU A 203 14.78 -11.03 -4.75
N ILE A 204 15.30 -10.98 -3.52
CA ILE A 204 14.52 -10.72 -2.32
C ILE A 204 13.94 -9.31 -2.35
N SER A 205 14.74 -8.30 -2.73
CA SER A 205 14.29 -6.91 -2.79
C SER A 205 13.19 -6.68 -3.83
N MET A 206 13.30 -7.32 -5.02
CA MET A 206 12.28 -7.25 -6.06
C MET A 206 10.99 -7.99 -5.67
N ARG A 207 11.09 -9.18 -5.05
CA ARG A 207 9.93 -9.89 -4.51
C ARG A 207 9.19 -9.07 -3.46
N GLN A 208 9.93 -8.37 -2.60
CA GLN A 208 9.35 -7.44 -1.62
C GLN A 208 8.67 -6.24 -2.28
N LEU A 209 9.25 -5.67 -3.35
CA LEU A 209 8.62 -4.62 -4.15
C LEU A 209 7.25 -5.08 -4.67
N ALA A 210 7.18 -6.25 -5.30
CA ALA A 210 5.93 -6.81 -5.81
C ALA A 210 4.90 -7.06 -4.70
N ARG A 211 5.34 -7.56 -3.54
CA ARG A 211 4.46 -7.81 -2.39
C ARG A 211 3.90 -6.51 -1.78
N ARG A 212 4.75 -5.50 -1.56
CA ARG A 212 4.35 -4.20 -0.99
C ARG A 212 3.38 -3.43 -1.87
N THR A 213 3.55 -3.52 -3.19
CA THR A 213 2.65 -2.84 -4.14
C THR A 213 1.34 -3.60 -4.35
N GLY A 214 1.38 -4.93 -4.26
CA GLY A 214 0.24 -5.81 -4.48
C GLY A 214 -0.35 -5.70 -5.89
N MET A 215 0.47 -5.32 -6.87
CA MET A 215 0.11 -5.18 -8.28
C MET A 215 0.56 -6.40 -9.06
N ILE A 216 -0.36 -6.97 -9.85
CA ILE A 216 -0.06 -8.14 -10.69
C ILE A 216 0.99 -7.82 -11.75
N GLU A 217 0.97 -6.60 -12.28
CA GLU A 217 1.90 -6.12 -13.29
C GLU A 217 3.35 -6.13 -12.77
N LEU A 218 3.55 -5.70 -11.52
CA LEU A 218 4.87 -5.75 -10.87
C LEU A 218 5.28 -7.17 -10.46
N GLN A 219 4.33 -8.05 -10.16
CA GLN A 219 4.63 -9.46 -9.93
C GLN A 219 5.15 -10.11 -11.21
N ILE A 220 4.47 -9.88 -12.35
CA ILE A 220 4.90 -10.38 -13.66
C ILE A 220 6.29 -9.82 -14.01
N PHE A 221 6.51 -8.51 -13.81
CA PHE A 221 7.81 -7.88 -14.00
C PHE A 221 8.91 -8.57 -13.20
N VAL A 222 8.70 -8.80 -11.92
CA VAL A 222 9.71 -9.44 -11.05
C VAL A 222 10.01 -10.85 -11.52
N VAL A 223 8.99 -11.65 -11.82
CA VAL A 223 9.20 -13.03 -12.33
C VAL A 223 9.97 -13.00 -13.66
N ALA A 224 9.59 -12.12 -14.58
CA ALA A 224 10.28 -11.99 -15.87
C ALA A 224 11.76 -11.62 -15.70
N VAL A 225 12.05 -10.65 -14.83
CA VAL A 225 13.44 -10.24 -14.54
C VAL A 225 14.26 -11.38 -13.91
N LEU A 226 13.67 -12.10 -12.95
CA LEU A 226 14.38 -13.20 -12.28
C LEU A 226 14.66 -14.35 -13.23
N VAL A 227 13.71 -14.75 -14.06
CA VAL A 227 13.91 -15.77 -15.09
C VAL A 227 15.00 -15.35 -16.08
N GLN A 228 14.94 -14.09 -16.53
CA GLN A 228 15.90 -13.59 -17.53
C GLN A 228 17.33 -13.48 -16.97
N ARG A 229 17.48 -13.20 -15.69
CA ARG A 229 18.81 -13.25 -15.04
C ARG A 229 19.41 -14.64 -15.00
N GLN A 230 18.58 -15.67 -14.90
CA GLN A 230 19.04 -17.07 -14.91
C GLN A 230 19.38 -17.57 -16.33
N VAL A 231 18.57 -17.17 -17.31
CA VAL A 231 18.72 -17.63 -18.71
C VAL A 231 19.71 -16.76 -19.52
N GLY A 232 19.93 -15.51 -19.08
CA GLY A 232 20.87 -14.60 -19.74
C GLY A 232 20.32 -13.92 -21.00
N GLY A 233 19.06 -13.48 -20.98
CA GLY A 233 18.41 -12.86 -22.12
C GLY A 233 18.33 -11.32 -22.08
N ASN A 234 17.65 -10.74 -23.07
CA ASN A 234 17.50 -9.31 -23.25
C ASN A 234 16.40 -8.72 -22.33
N LEU A 235 16.79 -8.22 -21.15
CA LEU A 235 15.87 -7.59 -20.19
C LEU A 235 15.18 -6.35 -20.76
N ALA A 236 15.86 -5.57 -21.60
CA ALA A 236 15.30 -4.34 -22.16
C ALA A 236 14.10 -4.61 -23.08
N GLU A 237 14.15 -5.69 -23.85
CA GLU A 237 13.07 -6.10 -24.74
C GLU A 237 11.84 -6.56 -23.94
N ILE A 238 12.05 -7.32 -22.88
CA ILE A 238 10.97 -7.76 -21.98
C ILE A 238 10.28 -6.56 -21.32
N LEU A 239 11.05 -5.59 -20.83
CA LEU A 239 10.50 -4.37 -20.23
C LEU A 239 9.68 -3.55 -21.24
N ARG A 240 10.13 -3.46 -22.48
CA ARG A 240 9.37 -2.80 -23.54
C ARG A 240 8.06 -3.53 -23.82
N SER A 241 8.08 -4.83 -23.88
CA SER A 241 6.87 -5.65 -24.09
C SER A 241 5.91 -5.50 -22.90
N LEU A 242 6.42 -5.48 -21.66
CA LEU A 242 5.60 -5.24 -20.47
C LEU A 242 5.01 -3.83 -20.45
N ALA A 243 5.76 -2.81 -20.86
CA ALA A 243 5.26 -1.44 -20.98
C ALA A 243 4.09 -1.38 -21.96
N GLN A 244 4.21 -2.05 -23.11
CA GLN A 244 3.14 -2.11 -24.10
C GLN A 244 1.90 -2.85 -23.54
N VAL A 245 2.06 -4.00 -22.91
CA VAL A 245 0.95 -4.75 -22.29
C VAL A 245 0.23 -3.92 -21.23
N VAL A 246 0.98 -3.19 -20.39
CA VAL A 246 0.37 -2.31 -19.37
C VAL A 246 -0.38 -1.17 -20.06
N ARG A 247 0.17 -0.57 -21.12
CA ARG A 247 -0.47 0.54 -21.86
C ARG A 247 -1.74 0.11 -22.59
N GLU A 248 -1.77 -1.10 -23.16
CA GLU A 248 -2.97 -1.63 -23.84
C GLU A 248 -4.10 -2.02 -22.88
N ARG A 249 -3.77 -2.25 -21.61
CA ARG A 249 -4.74 -2.67 -20.58
C ARG A 249 -5.47 -1.50 -19.91
N PHE A 250 -4.93 -0.29 -20.00
CA PHE A 250 -5.41 0.92 -19.33
C PHE A 250 -5.50 2.13 -20.27
#